data_0d39bfb2d1973cf8071d10e0e6f28dd9
#
_entry.id   0d39bfb2d1973cf8071d10e0e6f28dd9
#
_cell.length_a   1.000
_cell.length_b   1.000
_cell.length_c   1.000
_cell.angle_alpha   90.00
_cell.angle_beta   90.00
_cell.angle_gamma   90.00
#
_symmetry.space_group_name_H-M   'P 1'
#
loop_
_entity.id
_entity.type
_entity.pdbx_description
1 polymer ?
#
loop_
_entity_poly.entity_id
_entity_poly.type
_entity_poly.pdbx_seq_one_letter_code
_entity_poly.pdbx_strand_id
1 'polypeptide(L)'
;GNRNNYVHLLACNCNRAGIPQNIAEGYILQHFDLDPQEATPTINSAYANNVADFAKFANFAETNEATAQSKDELLMNMPFLPDDVFPLLPDILKEGARVFEDRRERDIFLTGALSIISGCMRNVVGLYRAKEHYANLFIFIIAPAASGKGSLTFAKALGDKLHDKLVAESTEKLKIYKIELQEYKRKLTDKKQDISKLEPPEEPPFKVLYIPANNSSARVIQHLKEGDEQGIFCETEADTMGAVLKQDWGSYSDLLRKAYHHEPISYSRKTNKEWVELKKPRLSVALAGTPGQVENLIKSAEDGLFSRFI
;
A
#
# COMPACT_ATOMS: atom_id res chain seq x y z
N GLY A 1 3.81 48.14 5.79
CA GLY A 1 2.74 47.76 4.87
C GLY A 1 2.63 46.27 4.58
N ASN A 2 3.66 45.60 4.02
CA ASN A 2 3.55 44.19 3.58
C ASN A 2 3.50 43.17 4.73
N ARG A 3 4.11 43.48 5.86
CA ARG A 3 4.24 42.54 7.01
C ARG A 3 2.88 42.32 7.70
N ASN A 4 2.12 43.36 7.94
CA ASN A 4 0.79 43.25 8.56
C ASN A 4 -0.22 42.52 7.63
N ASN A 5 -0.12 42.74 6.32
CA ASN A 5 -0.95 42.01 5.35
C ASN A 5 -0.65 40.50 5.35
N TYR A 6 0.62 40.14 5.50
CA TYR A 6 1.01 38.72 5.60
C TYR A 6 0.46 38.06 6.86
N VAL A 7 0.60 38.73 8.02
CA VAL A 7 0.05 38.27 9.31
C VAL A 7 -1.45 38.09 9.23
N HIS A 8 -2.14 39.10 8.65
CA HIS A 8 -3.59 39.03 8.47
C HIS A 8 -4.02 37.87 7.58
N LEU A 9 -3.35 37.67 6.44
CA LEU A 9 -3.63 36.54 5.53
C LEU A 9 -3.39 35.18 6.17
N LEU A 10 -2.29 35.05 6.92
CA LEU A 10 -1.96 33.82 7.64
C LEU A 10 -3.00 33.54 8.73
N ALA A 11 -3.40 34.53 9.50
CA ALA A 11 -4.44 34.40 10.52
C ALA A 11 -5.81 34.03 9.90
N CYS A 12 -6.17 34.62 8.75
CA CYS A 12 -7.37 34.26 8.01
C CYS A 12 -7.33 32.80 7.55
N ASN A 13 -6.16 32.31 7.09
CA ASN A 13 -6.00 30.90 6.67
C ASN A 13 -6.10 29.96 7.87
N CYS A 14 -5.50 30.32 9.00
CA CYS A 14 -5.65 29.54 10.25
C CYS A 14 -7.13 29.48 10.69
N ASN A 15 -7.85 30.58 10.64
CA ASN A 15 -9.27 30.64 10.96
C ASN A 15 -10.10 29.78 10.01
N ARG A 16 -9.85 29.86 8.70
CA ARG A 16 -10.51 29.00 7.69
C ARG A 16 -10.22 27.52 7.89
N ALA A 17 -9.01 27.19 8.36
CA ALA A 17 -8.61 25.82 8.69
C ALA A 17 -9.18 25.32 10.03
N GLY A 18 -9.98 26.13 10.74
CA GLY A 18 -10.55 25.76 12.04
C GLY A 18 -9.58 25.78 13.21
N ILE A 19 -8.42 26.43 13.05
CA ILE A 19 -7.42 26.55 14.13
C ILE A 19 -7.89 27.60 15.13
N PRO A 20 -8.00 27.30 16.44
CA PRO A 20 -8.37 28.28 17.47
C PRO A 20 -7.42 29.48 17.49
N GLN A 21 -7.97 30.68 17.73
CA GLN A 21 -7.23 31.94 17.67
C GLN A 21 -5.98 31.94 18.57
N ASN A 22 -6.10 31.46 19.81
CA ASN A 22 -5.00 31.39 20.77
C ASN A 22 -3.86 30.49 20.29
N ILE A 23 -4.16 29.41 19.58
CA ILE A 23 -3.17 28.50 18.98
C ILE A 23 -2.47 29.16 17.80
N ALA A 24 -3.24 29.78 16.91
CA ALA A 24 -2.69 30.50 15.76
C ALA A 24 -1.82 31.70 16.18
N GLU A 25 -2.25 32.47 17.18
CA GLU A 25 -1.49 33.58 17.74
C GLU A 25 -0.19 33.12 18.36
N GLY A 26 -0.20 32.08 19.20
CA GLY A 26 0.99 31.50 19.80
C GLY A 26 1.99 31.01 18.75
N TYR A 27 1.53 30.34 17.70
CA TYR A 27 2.39 29.87 16.62
C TYR A 27 3.00 31.03 15.81
N ILE A 28 2.19 32.02 15.45
CA ILE A 28 2.63 33.19 14.65
C ILE A 28 3.69 33.98 15.42
N LEU A 29 3.46 34.24 16.69
CA LEU A 29 4.41 34.99 17.52
C LEU A 29 5.71 34.22 17.81
N GLN A 30 5.65 32.89 17.89
CA GLN A 30 6.81 32.06 18.15
C GLN A 30 7.73 31.88 16.93
N HIS A 31 7.13 31.79 15.72
CA HIS A 31 7.87 31.42 14.50
C HIS A 31 8.21 32.61 13.59
N PHE A 32 7.62 33.76 13.85
CA PHE A 32 7.90 34.99 13.11
C PHE A 32 8.37 36.04 14.10
N ASP A 33 9.49 36.68 13.81
CA ASP A 33 10.06 37.78 14.62
C ASP A 33 9.13 39.02 14.49
N LEU A 34 8.05 39.02 15.25
CA LEU A 34 6.98 40.03 15.23
C LEU A 34 6.81 40.63 16.62
N ASP A 35 6.58 41.97 16.64
CA ASP A 35 6.16 42.60 17.88
C ASP A 35 4.70 42.19 18.22
N PRO A 36 4.49 41.58 19.41
CA PRO A 36 3.15 41.18 19.83
C PRO A 36 2.14 42.33 19.83
N GLN A 37 2.58 43.58 20.13
CA GLN A 37 1.70 44.73 20.16
C GLN A 37 1.18 45.10 18.76
N GLU A 38 1.92 44.79 17.69
CA GLU A 38 1.49 45.03 16.30
C GLU A 38 0.76 43.80 15.70
N ALA A 39 1.18 42.60 16.03
CA ALA A 39 0.64 41.39 15.45
C ALA A 39 -0.72 40.96 16.03
N THR A 40 -0.89 41.05 17.36
CA THR A 40 -2.12 40.61 18.05
C THR A 40 -3.38 41.36 17.54
N PRO A 41 -3.41 42.70 17.35
CA PRO A 41 -4.58 43.37 16.80
C PRO A 41 -4.91 42.91 15.39
N THR A 42 -3.90 42.60 14.57
CA THR A 42 -4.08 42.12 13.20
C THR A 42 -4.69 40.72 13.18
N ILE A 43 -4.23 39.82 14.06
CA ILE A 43 -4.76 38.45 14.24
C ILE A 43 -6.21 38.54 14.75
N ASN A 44 -6.47 39.37 15.76
CA ASN A 44 -7.82 39.59 16.31
C ASN A 44 -8.79 40.05 15.21
N SER A 45 -8.38 40.99 14.36
CA SER A 45 -9.18 41.46 13.23
C SER A 45 -9.50 40.35 12.22
N ALA A 46 -8.53 39.50 11.92
CA ALA A 46 -8.71 38.37 11.02
C ALA A 46 -9.74 37.34 11.53
N TYR A 47 -9.73 37.09 12.84
CA TYR A 47 -10.69 36.18 13.47
C TYR A 47 -12.06 36.83 13.68
N ALA A 48 -12.12 38.10 14.06
CA ALA A 48 -13.38 38.80 14.26
C ALA A 48 -14.20 38.93 12.97
N ASN A 49 -13.53 39.16 11.84
CA ASN A 49 -14.20 39.33 10.53
C ASN A 49 -14.66 38.01 9.89
N ASN A 50 -14.23 36.86 10.43
CA ASN A 50 -14.50 35.52 9.87
C ASN A 50 -15.08 34.55 10.92
N VAL A 51 -15.76 35.03 11.96
CA VAL A 51 -16.34 34.19 13.03
C VAL A 51 -17.26 33.10 12.48
N ALA A 52 -18.02 33.40 11.42
CA ALA A 52 -18.91 32.41 10.80
C ALA A 52 -18.15 31.25 10.12
N ASP A 53 -16.96 31.51 9.59
CA ASP A 53 -16.13 30.47 8.96
C ASP A 53 -15.51 29.59 10.02
N PHE A 54 -14.98 30.15 11.11
CA PHE A 54 -14.47 29.40 12.24
C PHE A 54 -15.53 28.49 12.86
N ALA A 55 -16.74 29.00 13.09
CA ALA A 55 -17.85 28.22 13.66
C ALA A 55 -18.22 27.01 12.77
N LYS A 56 -18.19 27.19 11.44
CA LYS A 56 -18.44 26.06 10.52
C LYS A 56 -17.37 24.98 10.61
N PHE A 57 -16.10 25.37 10.70
CA PHE A 57 -14.99 24.43 10.77
C PHE A 57 -14.82 23.80 12.16
N ALA A 58 -15.10 24.54 13.25
CA ALA A 58 -15.09 24.01 14.60
C ALA A 58 -16.17 22.92 14.77
N ASN A 59 -17.39 23.19 14.29
CA ASN A 59 -18.47 22.16 14.29
C ASN A 59 -18.15 20.96 13.41
N PHE A 60 -17.41 21.16 12.30
CA PHE A 60 -16.96 20.08 11.44
C PHE A 60 -15.83 19.25 12.10
N ALA A 61 -14.92 19.89 12.83
CA ALA A 61 -13.88 19.20 13.59
C ALA A 61 -14.46 18.41 14.74
N GLU A 62 -15.39 18.98 15.55
CA GLU A 62 -16.08 18.28 16.61
C GLU A 62 -16.93 17.10 16.11
N THR A 63 -17.64 17.27 14.97
CA THR A 63 -18.40 16.16 14.35
C THR A 63 -17.50 15.08 13.79
N ASN A 64 -16.34 15.43 13.26
CA ASN A 64 -15.37 14.44 12.77
C ASN A 64 -14.67 13.69 13.93
N GLU A 65 -14.32 14.38 15.03
CA GLU A 65 -13.78 13.70 16.23
C GLU A 65 -14.82 12.79 16.90
N ALA A 66 -16.07 13.23 17.05
CA ALA A 66 -17.16 12.40 17.57
C ALA A 66 -17.44 11.19 16.64
N THR A 67 -17.38 11.38 15.32
CA THR A 67 -17.56 10.30 14.33
C THR A 67 -16.36 9.35 14.34
N ALA A 68 -15.14 9.85 14.52
CA ALA A 68 -13.93 9.04 14.64
C ALA A 68 -13.95 8.20 15.93
N GLN A 69 -14.32 8.79 17.06
CA GLN A 69 -14.48 8.06 18.32
C GLN A 69 -15.53 6.97 18.22
N SER A 70 -16.68 7.23 17.58
CA SER A 70 -17.69 6.20 17.35
C SER A 70 -17.24 5.06 16.43
N LYS A 71 -16.41 5.36 15.43
CA LYS A 71 -15.81 4.35 14.54
C LYS A 71 -14.76 3.50 15.26
N ASP A 72 -13.92 4.12 16.07
CA ASP A 72 -12.92 3.41 16.88
C ASP A 72 -13.58 2.52 17.94
N GLU A 73 -14.65 2.99 18.60
CA GLU A 73 -15.44 2.18 19.51
C GLU A 73 -16.10 0.98 18.81
N LEU A 74 -16.60 1.17 17.60
CA LEU A 74 -17.17 0.09 16.79
C LEU A 74 -16.12 -0.98 16.48
N LEU A 75 -14.90 -0.57 16.07
CA LEU A 75 -13.79 -1.49 15.80
C LEU A 75 -13.29 -2.21 17.04
N MET A 76 -13.31 -1.56 18.22
CA MET A 76 -12.96 -2.19 19.49
C MET A 76 -13.96 -3.27 19.91
N ASN A 77 -15.21 -3.14 19.49
CA ASN A 77 -16.29 -4.09 19.80
C ASN A 77 -16.47 -5.19 18.72
N MET A 78 -15.66 -5.22 17.67
CA MET A 78 -15.70 -6.30 16.68
C MET A 78 -15.37 -7.66 17.32
N PRO A 79 -16.05 -8.73 16.88
CA PRO A 79 -15.81 -10.06 17.44
C PRO A 79 -14.38 -10.53 17.17
N PHE A 80 -13.88 -11.37 18.07
CA PHE A 80 -12.63 -12.11 17.87
C PHE A 80 -12.88 -13.40 17.11
N LEU A 81 -11.83 -13.90 16.48
CA LEU A 81 -11.85 -15.27 15.97
C LEU A 81 -12.10 -16.26 17.14
N PRO A 82 -12.96 -17.26 16.94
CA PRO A 82 -13.26 -18.24 17.99
C PRO A 82 -12.00 -18.98 18.46
N ASP A 83 -11.85 -19.15 19.76
CA ASP A 83 -10.65 -19.78 20.34
C ASP A 83 -10.49 -21.26 19.95
N ASP A 84 -11.57 -21.94 19.63
CA ASP A 84 -11.60 -23.33 19.16
C ASP A 84 -11.05 -23.54 17.76
N VAL A 85 -10.87 -22.47 16.96
CA VAL A 85 -10.21 -22.52 15.65
C VAL A 85 -8.71 -22.77 15.79
N PHE A 86 -8.06 -22.16 16.79
CA PHE A 86 -6.61 -22.18 16.91
C PHE A 86 -6.00 -23.56 17.13
N PRO A 87 -6.57 -24.47 17.95
CA PRO A 87 -6.08 -25.84 18.07
C PRO A 87 -6.16 -26.65 16.78
N LEU A 88 -7.05 -26.30 15.85
CA LEU A 88 -7.27 -27.00 14.58
C LEU A 88 -6.35 -26.53 13.45
N LEU A 89 -5.61 -25.44 13.66
CA LEU A 89 -4.69 -24.88 12.66
C LEU A 89 -3.51 -25.82 12.40
N PRO A 90 -2.92 -25.81 11.19
CA PRO A 90 -1.61 -26.39 10.94
C PRO A 90 -0.55 -25.87 11.92
N ASP A 91 0.42 -26.70 12.28
CA ASP A 91 1.39 -26.43 13.35
C ASP A 91 2.09 -25.07 13.16
N ILE A 92 2.50 -24.72 11.96
CA ILE A 92 3.15 -23.45 11.68
C ILE A 92 2.28 -22.21 12.06
N LEU A 93 0.98 -22.27 11.81
CA LEU A 93 0.04 -21.21 12.18
C LEU A 93 -0.29 -21.24 13.66
N LYS A 94 -0.41 -22.44 14.22
CA LYS A 94 -0.66 -22.64 15.66
C LYS A 94 0.48 -22.09 16.49
N GLU A 95 1.72 -22.46 16.17
CA GLU A 95 2.91 -21.97 16.87
C GLU A 95 3.08 -20.44 16.68
N GLY A 96 2.88 -19.94 15.47
CA GLY A 96 2.91 -18.51 15.21
C GLY A 96 1.86 -17.71 16.00
N ALA A 97 0.64 -18.24 16.11
CA ALA A 97 -0.44 -17.60 16.86
C ALA A 97 -0.21 -17.60 18.39
N ARG A 98 0.51 -18.61 18.93
CA ARG A 98 0.83 -18.71 20.36
C ARG A 98 1.77 -17.61 20.89
N VAL A 99 2.49 -16.95 20.01
CA VAL A 99 3.42 -15.87 20.39
C VAL A 99 2.67 -14.64 20.94
N PHE A 100 1.40 -14.47 20.56
CA PHE A 100 0.61 -13.31 20.90
C PHE A 100 -0.25 -13.57 22.14
N GLU A 101 -0.05 -12.76 23.17
CA GLU A 101 -0.90 -12.74 24.39
C GLU A 101 -2.20 -11.96 24.10
N ASP A 102 -2.12 -10.89 23.32
CA ASP A 102 -3.27 -10.12 22.91
C ASP A 102 -4.07 -10.82 21.79
N ARG A 103 -5.39 -10.97 22.00
CA ARG A 103 -6.28 -11.66 21.07
C ARG A 103 -6.37 -10.93 19.71
N ARG A 104 -6.35 -9.60 19.70
CA ARG A 104 -6.38 -8.81 18.44
C ARG A 104 -5.12 -9.02 17.62
N GLU A 105 -3.96 -8.99 18.25
CA GLU A 105 -2.69 -9.24 17.58
C GLU A 105 -2.64 -10.66 17.00
N ARG A 106 -3.13 -11.63 17.74
CA ARG A 106 -3.26 -13.03 17.30
C ARG A 106 -4.16 -13.16 16.06
N ASP A 107 -5.31 -12.48 16.09
CA ASP A 107 -6.28 -12.48 14.99
C ASP A 107 -5.71 -11.76 13.75
N ILE A 108 -5.00 -10.64 13.93
CA ILE A 108 -4.29 -9.91 12.88
C ILE A 108 -3.21 -10.80 12.24
N PHE A 109 -2.42 -11.48 13.08
CA PHE A 109 -1.41 -12.43 12.59
C PHE A 109 -2.06 -13.53 11.75
N LEU A 110 -3.08 -14.23 12.26
CA LEU A 110 -3.70 -15.33 11.54
C LEU A 110 -4.33 -14.87 10.22
N THR A 111 -5.04 -13.76 10.26
CA THR A 111 -5.68 -13.18 9.07
C THR A 111 -4.63 -12.81 8.01
N GLY A 112 -3.56 -12.12 8.41
CA GLY A 112 -2.43 -11.81 7.53
C GLY A 112 -1.72 -13.05 6.99
N ALA A 113 -1.48 -14.05 7.86
CA ALA A 113 -0.84 -15.31 7.49
C ALA A 113 -1.60 -16.07 6.40
N LEU A 114 -2.92 -16.06 6.45
CA LEU A 114 -3.76 -16.68 5.40
C LEU A 114 -3.50 -16.04 4.04
N SER A 115 -3.39 -14.71 3.96
CA SER A 115 -3.07 -14.02 2.70
C SER A 115 -1.64 -14.35 2.23
N ILE A 116 -0.66 -14.31 3.12
CA ILE A 116 0.74 -14.62 2.75
C ILE A 116 0.88 -16.05 2.25
N ILE A 117 0.33 -17.03 3.00
CA ILE A 117 0.38 -18.44 2.60
C ILE A 117 -0.35 -18.64 1.27
N SER A 118 -1.51 -17.99 1.07
CA SER A 118 -2.25 -18.05 -0.19
C SER A 118 -1.39 -17.63 -1.39
N GLY A 119 -0.59 -16.58 -1.21
CA GLY A 119 0.35 -16.11 -2.22
C GLY A 119 1.57 -17.02 -2.42
N CYS A 120 1.92 -17.88 -1.46
CA CYS A 120 2.97 -18.87 -1.60
C CYS A 120 2.53 -20.18 -2.30
N MET A 121 1.21 -20.40 -2.43
CA MET A 121 0.63 -21.62 -2.99
C MET A 121 0.57 -21.59 -4.53
N ARG A 122 1.72 -21.78 -5.18
CA ARG A 122 1.86 -21.64 -6.65
C ARG A 122 0.97 -22.56 -7.49
N ASN A 123 0.76 -23.80 -7.05
CA ASN A 123 0.15 -24.87 -7.83
C ASN A 123 -1.17 -25.37 -7.24
N VAL A 124 -1.75 -24.59 -6.30
CA VAL A 124 -3.05 -24.93 -5.72
C VAL A 124 -4.13 -24.31 -6.57
N VAL A 125 -4.92 -25.16 -7.20
CA VAL A 125 -6.00 -24.75 -8.12
C VAL A 125 -7.28 -25.47 -7.72
N GLY A 126 -8.35 -24.71 -7.54
CA GLY A 126 -9.70 -25.22 -7.36
C GLY A 126 -10.56 -24.97 -8.61
N LEU A 127 -11.63 -25.74 -8.74
CA LEU A 127 -12.64 -25.52 -9.78
C LEU A 127 -13.93 -24.99 -9.15
N TYR A 128 -14.37 -23.84 -9.58
CA TYR A 128 -15.67 -23.29 -9.21
C TYR A 128 -16.45 -22.87 -10.47
N ARG A 129 -17.63 -23.42 -10.67
CA ARG A 129 -18.46 -23.18 -11.87
C ARG A 129 -17.68 -23.35 -13.19
N ALA A 130 -16.90 -24.42 -13.29
CA ALA A 130 -16.04 -24.77 -14.43
C ALA A 130 -14.91 -23.76 -14.73
N LYS A 131 -14.61 -22.83 -13.81
CA LYS A 131 -13.47 -21.92 -13.89
C LYS A 131 -12.43 -22.31 -12.87
N GLU A 132 -11.16 -22.19 -13.24
CA GLU A 132 -10.03 -22.35 -12.34
C GLU A 132 -9.94 -21.14 -11.40
N HIS A 133 -9.77 -21.40 -10.11
CA HIS A 133 -9.50 -20.40 -9.06
C HIS A 133 -8.25 -20.81 -8.31
N TYR A 134 -7.42 -19.83 -8.04
CA TYR A 134 -6.21 -19.99 -7.25
C TYR A 134 -6.46 -19.58 -5.80
N ALA A 135 -5.54 -19.95 -4.89
CA ALA A 135 -5.71 -19.74 -3.46
C ALA A 135 -5.57 -18.27 -3.01
N ASN A 136 -5.24 -17.36 -3.91
CA ASN A 136 -4.94 -15.96 -3.61
C ASN A 136 -6.08 -15.25 -2.88
N LEU A 137 -5.72 -14.55 -1.79
CA LEU A 137 -6.65 -13.79 -0.96
C LEU A 137 -6.27 -12.32 -0.92
N PHE A 138 -7.29 -11.46 -0.88
CA PHE A 138 -7.16 -10.04 -0.60
C PHE A 138 -7.69 -9.78 0.81
N ILE A 139 -6.83 -9.27 1.69
CA ILE A 139 -7.14 -8.99 3.08
C ILE A 139 -6.79 -7.55 3.41
N PHE A 140 -7.71 -6.86 4.08
CA PHE A 140 -7.49 -5.54 4.60
C PHE A 140 -7.84 -5.46 6.09
N ILE A 141 -6.82 -5.41 6.92
CA ILE A 141 -6.94 -5.31 8.37
C ILE A 141 -7.16 -3.84 8.74
N ILE A 142 -8.34 -3.53 9.25
CA ILE A 142 -8.74 -2.18 9.64
C ILE A 142 -8.73 -2.11 11.15
N ALA A 143 -7.88 -1.25 11.72
CA ALA A 143 -7.81 -1.10 13.16
C ALA A 143 -7.32 0.31 13.55
N PRO A 144 -7.68 0.83 14.74
CA PRO A 144 -7.23 2.12 15.22
C PRO A 144 -5.70 2.26 15.28
N ALA A 145 -5.20 3.46 15.50
CA ALA A 145 -3.78 3.66 15.81
C ALA A 145 -3.40 2.91 17.08
N ALA A 146 -2.17 2.41 17.17
CA ALA A 146 -1.63 1.67 18.29
C ALA A 146 -2.41 0.38 18.70
N SER A 147 -3.09 -0.26 17.75
CA SER A 147 -3.92 -1.46 17.95
C SER A 147 -3.23 -2.78 17.59
N GLY A 148 -1.91 -2.84 17.61
CA GLY A 148 -1.18 -4.07 17.30
C GLY A 148 -1.09 -4.45 15.81
N LYS A 149 -1.44 -3.54 14.87
CA LYS A 149 -1.35 -3.80 13.42
C LYS A 149 0.03 -4.27 12.95
N GLY A 150 1.08 -3.94 13.70
CA GLY A 150 2.44 -4.43 13.47
C GLY A 150 2.58 -5.95 13.44
N SER A 151 1.63 -6.69 14.04
CA SER A 151 1.59 -8.15 14.03
C SER A 151 1.53 -8.74 12.62
N LEU A 152 1.09 -7.96 11.62
CA LEU A 152 1.16 -8.34 10.20
C LEU A 152 2.59 -8.60 9.72
N THR A 153 3.62 -7.99 10.34
CA THR A 153 5.02 -8.24 9.98
C THR A 153 5.44 -9.68 10.28
N PHE A 154 4.91 -10.26 11.37
CA PHE A 154 5.17 -11.67 11.70
C PHE A 154 4.50 -12.62 10.69
N ALA A 155 3.32 -12.26 10.19
CA ALA A 155 2.69 -13.00 9.10
C ALA A 155 3.53 -12.92 7.82
N LYS A 156 4.09 -11.75 7.47
CA LYS A 156 4.97 -11.57 6.33
C LYS A 156 6.20 -12.49 6.40
N ALA A 157 6.77 -12.66 7.59
CA ALA A 157 7.94 -13.52 7.79
C ALA A 157 7.74 -14.98 7.33
N LEU A 158 6.50 -15.47 7.23
CA LEU A 158 6.19 -16.81 6.70
C LEU A 158 6.62 -17.00 5.23
N GLY A 159 6.67 -15.90 4.47
CA GLY A 159 7.09 -15.93 3.07
C GLY A 159 8.54 -15.52 2.83
N ASP A 160 9.27 -15.02 3.84
CA ASP A 160 10.61 -14.44 3.67
C ASP A 160 11.60 -15.43 3.06
N LYS A 161 11.63 -16.66 3.54
CA LYS A 161 12.54 -17.69 2.98
C LYS A 161 12.31 -17.92 1.48
N LEU A 162 11.07 -17.90 1.03
CA LEU A 162 10.75 -18.02 -0.39
C LEU A 162 11.16 -16.77 -1.16
N HIS A 163 10.90 -15.58 -0.58
CA HIS A 163 11.31 -14.31 -1.16
C HIS A 163 12.84 -14.25 -1.34
N ASP A 164 13.58 -14.53 -0.29
CA ASP A 164 15.06 -14.50 -0.28
C ASP A 164 15.64 -15.47 -1.29
N LYS A 165 15.08 -16.68 -1.39
CA LYS A 165 15.48 -17.66 -2.38
C LYS A 165 15.29 -17.13 -3.81
N LEU A 166 14.12 -16.56 -4.12
CA LEU A 166 13.84 -16.01 -5.45
C LEU A 166 14.79 -14.86 -5.80
N VAL A 167 15.05 -13.96 -4.84
CA VAL A 167 15.96 -12.82 -5.01
C VAL A 167 17.40 -13.30 -5.21
N ALA A 168 17.86 -14.27 -4.42
CA ALA A 168 19.20 -14.85 -4.56
C ALA A 168 19.40 -15.52 -5.92
N GLU A 169 18.46 -16.37 -6.35
CA GLU A 169 18.49 -17.02 -7.66
C GLU A 169 18.49 -16.01 -8.82
N SER A 170 17.67 -14.96 -8.72
CA SER A 170 17.60 -13.90 -9.73
C SER A 170 18.89 -13.07 -9.79
N THR A 171 19.45 -12.77 -8.63
CA THR A 171 20.71 -12.04 -8.52
C THR A 171 21.86 -12.82 -9.16
N GLU A 172 21.93 -14.13 -8.95
CA GLU A 172 22.95 -14.96 -9.55
C GLU A 172 22.81 -15.04 -11.06
N LYS A 173 21.61 -15.25 -11.58
CA LYS A 173 21.32 -15.22 -13.01
C LYS A 173 21.71 -13.89 -13.67
N LEU A 174 21.42 -12.76 -12.98
CA LEU A 174 21.83 -11.44 -13.47
C LEU A 174 23.34 -11.24 -13.52
N LYS A 175 24.09 -11.83 -12.57
CA LYS A 175 25.58 -11.79 -12.63
C LYS A 175 26.09 -12.55 -13.84
N ILE A 176 25.58 -13.76 -14.09
CA ILE A 176 25.93 -14.57 -15.26
C ILE A 176 25.61 -13.79 -16.54
N TYR A 177 24.40 -13.28 -16.66
CA TYR A 177 23.99 -12.47 -17.81
C TYR A 177 24.93 -11.27 -18.09
N LYS A 178 25.36 -10.56 -17.03
CA LYS A 178 26.30 -9.42 -17.18
C LYS A 178 27.65 -9.87 -17.76
N ILE A 179 28.15 -11.03 -17.37
CA ILE A 179 29.38 -11.61 -17.89
C ILE A 179 29.18 -11.97 -19.38
N GLU A 180 28.12 -12.70 -19.71
CA GLU A 180 27.77 -13.09 -21.07
C GLU A 180 27.59 -11.87 -21.98
N LEU A 181 26.94 -10.82 -21.48
CA LEU A 181 26.76 -9.56 -22.20
C LEU A 181 28.09 -8.85 -22.48
N GLN A 182 29.02 -8.88 -21.52
CA GLN A 182 30.37 -8.32 -21.73
C GLN A 182 31.16 -9.13 -22.79
N GLU A 183 31.09 -10.45 -22.72
CA GLU A 183 31.72 -11.32 -23.72
C GLU A 183 31.11 -11.11 -25.12
N TYR A 184 29.79 -11.04 -25.20
CA TYR A 184 29.09 -10.73 -26.45
C TYR A 184 29.53 -9.39 -27.03
N LYS A 185 29.58 -8.33 -26.23
CA LYS A 185 30.08 -7.01 -26.66
C LYS A 185 31.54 -7.06 -27.15
N ARG A 186 32.40 -7.84 -26.48
CA ARG A 186 33.80 -8.04 -26.91
C ARG A 186 33.87 -8.75 -28.26
N LYS A 187 33.06 -9.80 -28.46
CA LYS A 187 32.99 -10.54 -29.73
C LYS A 187 32.49 -9.68 -30.88
N LEU A 188 31.55 -8.74 -30.64
CA LEU A 188 31.08 -7.79 -31.65
C LEU A 188 32.18 -6.83 -32.13
N THR A 189 33.17 -6.54 -31.31
CA THR A 189 34.32 -5.65 -31.68
C THR A 189 35.47 -6.38 -32.36
N ASP A 190 35.47 -7.72 -32.35
CA ASP A 190 36.53 -8.54 -33.00
C ASP A 190 36.25 -8.66 -34.51
N LYS A 191 37.09 -7.98 -35.33
CA LYS A 191 36.98 -7.99 -36.79
C LYS A 191 37.14 -9.37 -37.46
N LYS A 192 37.59 -10.39 -36.69
CA LYS A 192 37.80 -11.74 -37.22
C LYS A 192 36.60 -12.66 -37.04
N GLN A 193 35.58 -12.21 -36.34
CA GLN A 193 34.41 -13.03 -35.98
C GLN A 193 33.23 -12.75 -36.91
N ASP A 194 32.52 -13.79 -37.32
CA ASP A 194 31.30 -13.68 -38.11
C ASP A 194 30.16 -13.19 -37.21
N ILE A 195 29.89 -11.90 -37.24
CA ILE A 195 28.89 -11.20 -36.41
C ILE A 195 27.45 -11.72 -36.69
N SER A 196 27.21 -12.25 -37.91
CA SER A 196 25.86 -12.73 -38.31
C SER A 196 25.33 -13.94 -37.50
N LYS A 197 26.25 -14.64 -36.81
CA LYS A 197 25.97 -15.83 -36.01
C LYS A 197 25.94 -15.56 -34.50
N LEU A 198 26.16 -14.32 -34.07
CA LEU A 198 26.17 -13.96 -32.67
C LEU A 198 24.78 -13.53 -32.22
N GLU A 199 24.19 -14.31 -31.33
CA GLU A 199 22.92 -13.96 -30.66
C GLU A 199 23.22 -13.21 -29.37
N PRO A 200 22.53 -12.08 -29.10
CA PRO A 200 22.65 -11.38 -27.83
C PRO A 200 22.10 -12.24 -26.69
N PRO A 201 22.74 -12.26 -25.51
CA PRO A 201 22.18 -12.95 -24.37
C PRO A 201 20.87 -12.31 -23.91
N GLU A 202 19.89 -13.11 -23.53
CA GLU A 202 18.61 -12.65 -23.02
C GLU A 202 18.72 -12.28 -21.54
N GLU A 203 18.16 -11.12 -21.18
CA GLU A 203 18.12 -10.67 -19.78
C GLU A 203 17.17 -11.57 -18.96
N PRO A 204 17.67 -12.24 -17.90
CA PRO A 204 16.82 -13.10 -17.10
C PRO A 204 15.82 -12.31 -16.27
N PRO A 205 14.60 -12.85 -16.00
CA PRO A 205 13.63 -12.21 -15.17
C PRO A 205 14.11 -12.08 -13.72
N PHE A 206 13.86 -10.91 -13.09
CA PHE A 206 14.15 -10.69 -11.68
C PHE A 206 12.91 -11.01 -10.84
N LYS A 207 12.86 -12.21 -10.30
CA LYS A 207 11.73 -12.74 -9.54
C LYS A 207 11.77 -12.28 -8.08
N VAL A 208 10.64 -11.78 -7.61
CA VAL A 208 10.39 -11.44 -6.21
C VAL A 208 9.06 -12.06 -5.77
N LEU A 209 8.91 -12.42 -4.50
CA LEU A 209 7.62 -12.79 -3.93
C LEU A 209 6.84 -11.54 -3.49
N TYR A 210 7.49 -10.68 -2.70
CA TYR A 210 6.92 -9.44 -2.24
C TYR A 210 7.14 -8.32 -3.25
N ILE A 211 6.07 -7.82 -3.81
CA ILE A 211 6.07 -6.68 -4.74
C ILE A 211 5.80 -5.43 -3.90
N PRO A 212 6.66 -4.40 -3.92
CA PRO A 212 6.38 -3.15 -3.22
C PRO A 212 5.12 -2.47 -3.74
N ALA A 213 4.19 -2.14 -2.85
CA ALA A 213 2.88 -1.58 -3.21
C ALA A 213 2.94 -0.11 -3.67
N ASN A 214 4.08 0.57 -3.51
CA ASN A 214 4.33 1.92 -4.00
C ASN A 214 4.80 1.97 -5.47
N ASN A 215 4.86 0.85 -6.16
CA ASN A 215 5.19 0.79 -7.59
C ASN A 215 4.02 1.30 -8.45
N SER A 216 4.31 1.84 -9.63
CA SER A 216 3.28 2.11 -10.65
C SER A 216 2.60 0.81 -11.11
N SER A 217 1.35 0.91 -11.61
CA SER A 217 0.59 -0.23 -12.16
C SER A 217 1.39 -1.02 -13.20
N ALA A 218 2.08 -0.33 -14.10
CA ALA A 218 2.94 -0.94 -15.11
C ALA A 218 4.12 -1.73 -14.51
N ARG A 219 4.76 -1.20 -13.44
CA ARG A 219 5.86 -1.92 -12.77
C ARG A 219 5.36 -3.13 -12.00
N VAL A 220 4.17 -3.06 -11.42
CA VAL A 220 3.52 -4.22 -10.78
C VAL A 220 3.25 -5.33 -11.81
N ILE A 221 2.69 -4.99 -12.98
CA ILE A 221 2.46 -5.96 -14.07
C ILE A 221 3.79 -6.59 -14.51
N GLN A 222 4.86 -5.80 -14.61
CA GLN A 222 6.18 -6.32 -14.94
C GLN A 222 6.71 -7.29 -13.88
N HIS A 223 6.58 -6.97 -12.59
CA HIS A 223 6.96 -7.89 -11.51
C HIS A 223 6.16 -9.20 -11.55
N LEU A 224 4.85 -9.10 -11.77
CA LEU A 224 4.02 -10.30 -11.95
C LEU A 224 4.49 -11.13 -13.15
N LYS A 225 4.79 -10.49 -14.29
CA LYS A 225 5.32 -11.18 -15.48
C LYS A 225 6.63 -11.91 -15.19
N GLU A 226 7.58 -11.22 -14.54
CA GLU A 226 8.87 -11.77 -14.14
C GLU A 226 8.71 -12.89 -13.10
N GLY A 227 7.71 -12.81 -12.22
CA GLY A 227 7.39 -13.76 -11.15
C GLY A 227 6.46 -14.91 -11.53
N ASP A 228 6.37 -15.26 -12.83
CA ASP A 228 5.46 -16.30 -13.33
C ASP A 228 3.97 -15.99 -13.03
N GLU A 229 3.61 -14.73 -13.18
CA GLU A 229 2.26 -14.16 -12.92
C GLU A 229 1.83 -14.21 -11.44
N GLN A 230 2.77 -14.33 -10.50
CA GLN A 230 2.50 -14.45 -9.08
C GLN A 230 3.24 -13.39 -8.26
N GLY A 231 2.59 -12.92 -7.18
CA GLY A 231 3.18 -11.98 -6.24
C GLY A 231 2.29 -11.71 -5.03
N ILE A 232 2.85 -11.02 -4.05
CA ILE A 232 2.17 -10.64 -2.83
C ILE A 232 2.42 -9.15 -2.58
N PHE A 233 1.36 -8.37 -2.32
CA PHE A 233 1.45 -7.10 -1.63
C PHE A 233 1.32 -7.35 -0.14
N CYS A 234 2.26 -6.84 0.66
CA CYS A 234 2.16 -6.90 2.11
C CYS A 234 2.67 -5.59 2.72
N GLU A 235 1.74 -4.74 3.14
CA GLU A 235 2.02 -3.43 3.72
C GLU A 235 1.30 -3.26 5.06
N THR A 236 2.06 -2.91 6.07
CA THR A 236 1.54 -2.65 7.43
C THR A 236 0.91 -1.27 7.55
N GLU A 237 1.18 -0.40 6.59
CA GLU A 237 0.61 0.94 6.48
C GLU A 237 0.05 1.14 5.06
N ALA A 238 -1.27 1.18 4.96
CA ALA A 238 -1.97 1.31 3.67
C ALA A 238 -1.64 2.62 2.93
N ASP A 239 -1.12 3.64 3.61
CA ASP A 239 -0.67 4.91 3.01
C ASP A 239 0.42 4.71 1.96
N THR A 240 1.25 3.68 2.10
CA THR A 240 2.28 3.32 1.11
C THR A 240 1.66 3.12 -0.28
N MET A 241 0.52 2.45 -0.34
CA MET A 241 -0.24 2.26 -1.57
C MET A 241 -1.07 3.51 -1.93
N GLY A 242 -1.52 4.27 -0.93
CA GLY A 242 -2.43 5.40 -1.10
C GLY A 242 -1.88 6.51 -1.98
N ALA A 243 -0.57 6.77 -1.95
CA ALA A 243 0.07 7.78 -2.78
C ALA A 243 0.00 7.43 -4.28
N VAL A 244 0.23 6.17 -4.62
CA VAL A 244 0.18 5.67 -6.02
C VAL A 244 -1.26 5.59 -6.51
N LEU A 245 -2.18 5.12 -5.66
CA LEU A 245 -3.60 5.08 -5.99
C LEU A 245 -4.18 6.48 -6.26
N LYS A 246 -3.75 7.51 -5.56
CA LYS A 246 -4.18 8.89 -5.83
C LYS A 246 -3.76 9.38 -7.21
N GLN A 247 -2.60 8.94 -7.71
CA GLN A 247 -2.07 9.35 -9.01
C GLN A 247 -2.67 8.58 -10.18
N ASP A 248 -2.96 7.29 -10.00
CA ASP A 248 -3.38 6.38 -11.09
C ASP A 248 -4.48 5.40 -10.60
N TRP A 249 -5.52 5.94 -9.96
CA TRP A 249 -6.61 5.15 -9.39
C TRP A 249 -7.25 4.19 -10.40
N GLY A 250 -7.56 4.68 -11.60
CA GLY A 250 -8.27 3.90 -12.61
C GLY A 250 -7.51 2.63 -13.00
N SER A 251 -6.23 2.76 -13.33
CA SER A 251 -5.39 1.63 -13.75
C SER A 251 -5.11 0.66 -12.60
N TYR A 252 -4.93 1.19 -11.39
CA TYR A 252 -4.61 0.36 -10.23
C TYR A 252 -5.82 -0.43 -9.72
N SER A 253 -6.99 0.21 -9.63
CA SER A 253 -8.23 -0.46 -9.25
C SER A 253 -8.60 -1.54 -10.25
N ASP A 254 -8.45 -1.28 -11.56
CA ASP A 254 -8.69 -2.27 -12.63
C ASP A 254 -7.71 -3.45 -12.51
N LEU A 255 -6.42 -3.19 -12.28
CA LEU A 255 -5.40 -4.22 -12.07
C LEU A 255 -5.78 -5.13 -10.90
N LEU A 256 -6.11 -4.56 -9.74
CA LEU A 256 -6.47 -5.34 -8.54
C LEU A 256 -7.75 -6.17 -8.78
N ARG A 257 -8.77 -5.60 -9.40
CA ARG A 257 -10.02 -6.30 -9.70
C ARG A 257 -9.81 -7.48 -10.64
N LYS A 258 -9.02 -7.29 -11.70
CA LYS A 258 -8.68 -8.36 -12.65
C LYS A 258 -7.81 -9.43 -12.01
N ALA A 259 -6.80 -9.02 -11.22
CA ALA A 259 -5.93 -9.95 -10.52
C ALA A 259 -6.69 -10.83 -9.53
N TYR A 260 -7.69 -10.27 -8.82
CA TYR A 260 -8.56 -11.03 -7.92
C TYR A 260 -9.33 -12.15 -8.64
N HIS A 261 -9.82 -11.88 -9.85
CA HIS A 261 -10.56 -12.85 -10.65
C HIS A 261 -9.68 -13.69 -11.59
N HIS A 262 -8.36 -13.54 -11.53
CA HIS A 262 -7.41 -14.18 -12.45
C HIS A 262 -7.71 -13.88 -13.93
N GLU A 263 -8.25 -12.70 -14.22
CA GLU A 263 -8.56 -12.23 -15.56
C GLU A 263 -7.31 -11.70 -16.26
N PRO A 264 -7.23 -11.81 -17.61
CA PRO A 264 -6.06 -11.31 -18.34
C PRO A 264 -5.83 -9.81 -18.13
N ILE A 265 -4.57 -9.44 -17.92
CA ILE A 265 -4.12 -8.06 -17.78
C ILE A 265 -3.04 -7.82 -18.84
N SER A 266 -3.22 -6.77 -19.64
CA SER A 266 -2.21 -6.38 -20.61
C SER A 266 -1.96 -4.89 -20.61
N TYR A 267 -0.72 -4.50 -20.91
CA TYR A 267 -0.39 -3.12 -21.22
C TYR A 267 0.62 -3.05 -22.36
N SER A 268 0.67 -1.90 -23.02
CA SER A 268 1.68 -1.62 -24.03
C SER A 268 2.33 -0.26 -23.78
N ARG A 269 3.65 -0.18 -24.04
CA ARG A 269 4.41 1.08 -24.02
C ARG A 269 4.86 1.46 -25.41
N LYS A 270 4.54 2.69 -25.83
CA LYS A 270 4.94 3.20 -27.15
C LYS A 270 6.46 3.38 -27.25
N THR A 271 7.11 3.76 -26.15
CA THR A 271 8.53 4.13 -26.11
C THR A 271 9.45 2.97 -26.52
N ASN A 272 9.16 1.74 -26.07
CA ASN A 272 10.00 0.56 -26.34
C ASN A 272 9.27 -0.50 -27.17
N LYS A 273 8.06 -0.19 -27.72
CA LYS A 273 7.17 -1.17 -28.37
C LYS A 273 6.95 -2.41 -27.49
N GLU A 274 6.95 -2.20 -26.17
CA GLU A 274 6.81 -3.25 -25.19
C GLU A 274 5.34 -3.64 -25.07
N TRP A 275 5.08 -4.94 -25.18
CA TRP A 275 3.79 -5.56 -24.93
C TRP A 275 3.95 -6.58 -23.81
N VAL A 276 3.18 -6.42 -22.75
CA VAL A 276 3.14 -7.37 -21.63
C VAL A 276 1.71 -7.85 -21.45
N GLU A 277 1.55 -9.16 -21.36
CA GLU A 277 0.28 -9.81 -21.07
C GLU A 277 0.47 -10.84 -19.95
N LEU A 278 -0.37 -10.75 -18.94
CA LEU A 278 -0.58 -11.75 -17.89
C LEU A 278 -1.88 -12.49 -18.23
N LYS A 279 -1.82 -13.79 -18.32
CA LYS A 279 -3.01 -14.61 -18.70
C LYS A 279 -3.86 -14.97 -17.48
N LYS A 280 -3.22 -15.31 -16.37
CA LYS A 280 -3.85 -15.72 -15.11
C LYS A 280 -3.09 -15.13 -13.92
N PRO A 281 -3.14 -13.80 -13.71
CA PRO A 281 -2.42 -13.16 -12.61
C PRO A 281 -2.89 -13.71 -11.26
N ARG A 282 -1.92 -13.99 -10.38
CA ARG A 282 -2.12 -14.58 -9.05
C ARG A 282 -1.49 -13.65 -8.02
N LEU A 283 -2.21 -12.61 -7.68
CA LEU A 283 -1.81 -11.64 -6.69
C LEU A 283 -2.52 -11.93 -5.37
N SER A 284 -1.79 -11.97 -4.26
CA SER A 284 -2.35 -11.91 -2.91
C SER A 284 -2.08 -10.54 -2.31
N VAL A 285 -2.98 -10.06 -1.47
CA VAL A 285 -2.88 -8.72 -0.88
C VAL A 285 -3.14 -8.81 0.62
N ALA A 286 -2.21 -8.33 1.43
CA ALA A 286 -2.34 -8.17 2.86
C ALA A 286 -2.02 -6.71 3.22
N LEU A 287 -3.02 -5.92 3.54
CA LEU A 287 -2.88 -4.53 3.94
C LEU A 287 -3.35 -4.34 5.37
N ALA A 288 -2.71 -3.43 6.08
CA ALA A 288 -3.22 -2.93 7.35
C ALA A 288 -3.29 -1.40 7.32
N GLY A 289 -4.33 -0.85 7.94
CA GLY A 289 -4.52 0.59 7.97
C GLY A 289 -5.52 1.05 9.01
N THR A 290 -5.59 2.36 9.21
CA THR A 290 -6.64 3.00 10.00
C THR A 290 -7.89 3.22 9.16
N PRO A 291 -9.08 3.42 9.78
CA PRO A 291 -10.31 3.73 9.04
C PRO A 291 -10.15 4.87 8.03
N GLY A 292 -9.47 5.95 8.42
CA GLY A 292 -9.22 7.09 7.52
C GLY A 292 -8.32 6.76 6.34
N GLN A 293 -7.37 5.83 6.49
CA GLN A 293 -6.54 5.33 5.39
C GLN A 293 -7.37 4.50 4.40
N VAL A 294 -8.30 3.67 4.90
CA VAL A 294 -9.22 2.89 4.05
C VAL A 294 -10.09 3.78 3.20
N GLU A 295 -10.70 4.82 3.79
CA GLU A 295 -11.55 5.79 3.07
C GLU A 295 -10.78 6.53 1.97
N ASN A 296 -9.49 6.80 2.21
CA ASN A 296 -8.61 7.39 1.20
C ASN A 296 -8.23 6.41 0.09
N LEU A 297 -8.17 5.12 0.39
CA LEU A 297 -7.77 4.06 -0.53
C LEU A 297 -8.94 3.57 -1.38
N ILE A 298 -10.11 3.42 -0.79
CA ILE A 298 -11.33 2.90 -1.43
C ILE A 298 -12.39 3.97 -1.37
N LYS A 299 -12.47 4.77 -2.43
CA LYS A 299 -13.34 5.95 -2.50
C LYS A 299 -14.84 5.63 -2.49
N SER A 300 -15.22 4.47 -2.96
CA SER A 300 -16.61 4.02 -3.01
C SER A 300 -16.71 2.51 -2.85
N ALA A 301 -17.66 2.05 -2.08
CA ALA A 301 -18.01 0.63 -2.01
C ALA A 301 -18.57 0.11 -3.35
N GLU A 302 -19.06 1.01 -4.20
CA GLU A 302 -19.67 0.68 -5.50
C GLU A 302 -18.65 0.41 -6.61
N ASP A 303 -17.37 0.82 -6.46
CA ASP A 303 -16.35 0.59 -7.49
C ASP A 303 -15.93 -0.89 -7.62
N GLY A 304 -16.48 -1.74 -6.77
CA GLY A 304 -16.27 -3.18 -6.77
C GLY A 304 -14.94 -3.64 -6.18
N LEU A 305 -13.98 -2.75 -5.89
CA LEU A 305 -12.72 -3.14 -5.25
C LEU A 305 -12.95 -3.55 -3.79
N PHE A 306 -13.82 -2.82 -3.07
CA PHE A 306 -14.15 -3.09 -1.67
C PHE A 306 -14.62 -4.52 -1.44
N SER A 307 -15.52 -5.01 -2.30
CA SER A 307 -16.11 -6.35 -2.17
C SER A 307 -15.13 -7.51 -2.38
N ARG A 308 -13.89 -7.23 -2.74
CA ARG A 308 -12.83 -8.22 -2.97
C ARG A 308 -11.92 -8.40 -1.75
N PHE A 309 -12.03 -7.50 -0.78
CA PHE A 309 -11.30 -7.62 0.47
C PHE A 309 -12.12 -8.33 1.54
N ILE A 310 -11.44 -9.17 2.29
CA ILE A 310 -11.92 -9.79 3.53
C ILE A 310 -11.45 -8.92 4.68
#